data_fd600c96f2769bea0874cc89e0103ead
#
_entry.id   fd600c96f2769bea0874cc89e0103ead
#
_cell.length_a   1.000
_cell.length_b   1.000
_cell.length_c   1.000
_cell.angle_alpha   90.00
_cell.angle_beta   90.00
_cell.angle_gamma   90.00
#
_symmetry.space_group_name_H-M   'P 1'
#
loop_
_entity.id
_entity.type
_entity.pdbx_description
1 polymer ?
#
loop_
_entity_poly.entity_id
_entity_poly.type
_entity_poly.pdbx_seq_one_letter_code
_entity_poly.pdbx_strand_id
1 'polypeptide(L)'
;MATNMTTSRIDIFEQMLANDPANTAVLFGLAKEYEKVGHDEKLIEILNRYLEASEDEGNAFGMLAGAYERMGQRDKAREAYQRGIETAQRHGHPGMAEEYRMTLAGNYED
;
A
#
# COMPACT_ATOMS: atom_id res chain seq x y z
N MET A 1 10.97 15.81 -26.42
CA MET A 1 9.97 15.30 -26.24
C MET A 1 9.54 15.24 -24.96
N ALA A 2 8.68 15.67 -24.79
CA ALA A 2 8.27 15.87 -23.59
C ALA A 2 7.81 14.74 -22.92
N THR A 3 8.40 13.84 -22.86
CA THR A 3 7.89 12.77 -22.31
C THR A 3 7.62 12.98 -20.98
N ASN A 4 6.82 12.66 -20.46
CA ASN A 4 6.26 12.78 -19.31
C ASN A 4 7.14 12.51 -18.19
N MET A 5 7.30 13.46 -17.39
CA MET A 5 8.07 13.41 -16.19
C MET A 5 7.56 12.38 -15.22
N THR A 6 6.25 12.17 -15.14
CA THR A 6 5.68 11.18 -14.26
C THR A 6 6.12 9.78 -14.65
N THR A 7 6.10 9.49 -15.93
CA THR A 7 6.58 8.20 -16.42
C THR A 7 8.04 8.01 -16.09
N SER A 8 8.83 9.08 -16.20
CA SER A 8 10.23 9.01 -15.86
C SER A 8 10.47 8.61 -14.41
N ARG A 9 9.66 9.11 -13.50
CA ARG A 9 9.82 8.77 -12.09
C ARG A 9 9.56 7.30 -11.84
N ILE A 10 8.49 6.77 -12.41
CA ILE A 10 8.16 5.36 -12.27
C ILE A 10 9.28 4.52 -12.89
N ASP A 11 9.74 4.91 -14.06
CA ASP A 11 10.82 4.18 -14.73
C ASP A 11 12.10 4.19 -13.91
N ILE A 12 12.44 5.31 -13.30
CA ILE A 12 13.63 5.41 -12.48
C ILE A 12 13.53 4.47 -11.29
N PHE A 13 12.39 4.48 -10.59
CA PHE A 13 12.21 3.59 -9.45
C PHE A 13 12.26 2.13 -9.87
N GLU A 14 11.65 1.79 -11.02
CA GLU A 14 11.69 0.42 -11.50
C GLU A 14 13.13 -0.03 -11.80
N GLN A 15 13.93 0.87 -12.36
CA GLN A 15 15.33 0.56 -12.62
C GLN A 15 16.11 0.36 -11.32
N MET A 16 15.83 1.18 -10.32
CA MET A 16 16.48 1.03 -9.03
C MET A 16 16.14 -0.33 -8.40
N LEU A 17 14.88 -0.75 -8.55
CA LEU A 17 14.48 -2.06 -8.02
C LEU A 17 15.11 -3.21 -8.79
N ALA A 18 15.39 -3.02 -10.07
CA ALA A 18 16.08 -4.06 -10.83
C ALA A 18 17.47 -4.34 -10.24
N ASN A 19 18.10 -3.32 -9.70
CA ASN A 19 19.41 -3.46 -9.08
C ASN A 19 19.35 -3.82 -7.60
N ASP A 20 18.26 -3.49 -6.92
CA ASP A 20 18.12 -3.73 -5.49
C ASP A 20 16.65 -4.05 -5.20
N PRO A 21 16.19 -5.27 -5.47
CA PRO A 21 14.77 -5.60 -5.44
C PRO A 21 14.08 -5.49 -4.09
N ALA A 22 14.84 -5.51 -3.00
CA ALA A 22 14.26 -5.41 -1.67
C ALA A 22 14.46 -4.05 -1.01
N ASN A 23 14.81 -3.04 -1.80
CA ASN A 23 15.01 -1.70 -1.26
C ASN A 23 13.67 -1.11 -0.84
N THR A 24 13.43 -1.09 0.47
CA THR A 24 12.12 -0.71 0.99
C THR A 24 11.76 0.74 0.72
N ALA A 25 12.74 1.64 0.76
CA ALA A 25 12.47 3.04 0.46
C ALA A 25 12.00 3.22 -0.99
N VAL A 26 12.65 2.51 -1.92
CA VAL A 26 12.27 2.58 -3.33
C VAL A 26 10.92 1.92 -3.55
N LEU A 27 10.66 0.78 -2.91
CA LEU A 27 9.36 0.12 -3.04
C LEU A 27 8.24 1.05 -2.57
N PHE A 28 8.42 1.70 -1.44
CA PHE A 28 7.37 2.58 -0.94
C PHE A 28 7.22 3.82 -1.83
N GLY A 29 8.33 4.36 -2.32
CA GLY A 29 8.27 5.49 -3.24
C GLY A 29 7.54 5.14 -4.53
N LEU A 30 7.81 3.95 -5.07
CA LEU A 30 7.12 3.48 -6.27
C LEU A 30 5.64 3.25 -6.00
N ALA A 31 5.29 2.71 -4.84
CA ALA A 31 3.89 2.54 -4.47
C ALA A 31 3.16 3.88 -4.49
N LYS A 32 3.78 4.91 -3.94
CA LYS A 32 3.17 6.24 -3.95
C LYS A 32 2.96 6.77 -5.37
N GLU A 33 3.89 6.49 -6.27
CA GLU A 33 3.74 6.93 -7.65
C GLU A 33 2.60 6.17 -8.35
N TYR A 34 2.50 4.87 -8.13
CA TYR A 34 1.39 4.12 -8.72
C TYR A 34 0.04 4.55 -8.12
N GLU A 35 0.02 4.89 -6.84
CA GLU A 35 -1.20 5.40 -6.22
C GLU A 35 -1.64 6.71 -6.88
N LYS A 36 -0.68 7.59 -7.12
CA LYS A 36 -0.96 8.86 -7.74
C LYS A 36 -1.57 8.74 -9.12
N VAL A 37 -1.11 7.80 -9.93
CA VAL A 37 -1.62 7.65 -11.28
C VAL A 37 -2.80 6.67 -11.35
N GLY A 38 -3.23 6.13 -10.21
CA GLY A 38 -4.41 5.27 -10.17
C GLY A 38 -4.19 3.87 -10.72
N HIS A 39 -2.96 3.38 -10.70
CA HIS A 39 -2.69 2.04 -11.23
C HIS A 39 -2.75 1.04 -10.09
N ASP A 40 -3.96 0.62 -9.75
CA ASP A 40 -4.19 -0.17 -8.53
C ASP A 40 -3.56 -1.56 -8.57
N GLU A 41 -3.55 -2.20 -9.72
CA GLU A 41 -2.96 -3.53 -9.83
C GLU A 41 -1.47 -3.51 -9.52
N LYS A 42 -0.76 -2.55 -10.09
CA LYS A 42 0.66 -2.39 -9.80
C LYS A 42 0.90 -1.95 -8.37
N LEU A 43 0.03 -1.10 -7.85
CA LEU A 43 0.12 -0.65 -6.47
C LEU A 43 0.05 -1.83 -5.52
N ILE A 44 -0.91 -2.73 -5.74
CA ILE A 44 -1.06 -3.92 -4.90
C ILE A 44 0.21 -4.78 -4.96
N GLU A 45 0.71 -5.00 -6.16
CA GLU A 45 1.93 -5.81 -6.33
C GLU A 45 3.10 -5.22 -5.56
N ILE A 46 3.32 -3.92 -5.69
CA ILE A 46 4.46 -3.26 -5.06
C ILE A 46 4.29 -3.20 -3.54
N LEU A 47 3.07 -2.93 -3.07
CA LEU A 47 2.83 -2.89 -1.63
C LEU A 47 3.05 -4.25 -0.98
N ASN A 48 2.65 -5.33 -1.66
CA ASN A 48 2.90 -6.66 -1.10
C ASN A 48 4.40 -6.95 -1.03
N ARG A 49 5.17 -6.54 -2.02
CA ARG A 49 6.62 -6.69 -1.97
C ARG A 49 7.22 -5.87 -0.82
N TYR A 50 6.72 -4.65 -0.64
CA TYR A 50 7.18 -3.78 0.44
C TYR A 50 6.90 -4.42 1.80
N LEU A 51 5.69 -4.96 1.97
CA LEU A 51 5.31 -5.55 3.25
C LEU A 51 6.10 -6.83 3.57
N GLU A 52 6.58 -7.53 2.55
CA GLU A 52 7.44 -8.68 2.77
C GLU A 52 8.84 -8.27 3.17
N ALA A 53 9.29 -7.13 2.71
CA ALA A 53 10.66 -6.68 2.90
C ALA A 53 10.86 -5.75 4.09
N SER A 54 9.79 -5.20 4.65
CA SER A 54 9.94 -4.24 5.73
C SER A 54 8.93 -4.48 6.84
N GLU A 55 9.21 -3.86 8.01
CA GLU A 55 8.28 -3.91 9.10
C GLU A 55 7.49 -2.61 9.07
N ASP A 56 6.43 -2.58 8.35
CA ASP A 56 5.58 -1.40 8.31
C ASP A 56 4.82 -1.28 9.64
N GLU A 57 4.52 -0.07 10.06
CA GLU A 57 3.84 0.15 11.33
C GLU A 57 2.32 0.23 11.19
N GLY A 58 1.79 -0.06 10.01
CA GLY A 58 0.35 -0.13 9.77
C GLY A 58 -0.12 0.69 8.59
N ASN A 59 0.62 1.72 8.21
CA ASN A 59 0.18 2.66 7.18
C ASN A 59 0.00 2.02 5.80
N ALA A 60 0.92 1.17 5.41
CA ALA A 60 0.85 0.54 4.08
C ALA A 60 -0.35 -0.39 3.96
N PHE A 61 -0.82 -0.94 5.07
CA PHE A 61 -2.01 -1.80 5.01
C PHE A 61 -3.26 -1.02 4.62
N GLY A 62 -3.37 0.24 5.04
CA GLY A 62 -4.48 1.09 4.62
C GLY A 62 -4.44 1.38 3.13
N MET A 63 -3.24 1.64 2.59
CA MET A 63 -3.08 1.85 1.15
C MET A 63 -3.46 0.58 0.39
N LEU A 64 -3.02 -0.56 0.89
CA LEU A 64 -3.30 -1.84 0.25
C LEU A 64 -4.80 -2.13 0.26
N ALA A 65 -5.45 -1.91 1.41
CA ALA A 65 -6.89 -2.12 1.53
C ALA A 65 -7.65 -1.23 0.55
N GLY A 66 -7.27 0.04 0.45
CA GLY A 66 -7.90 0.96 -0.49
C GLY A 66 -7.78 0.51 -1.92
N ALA A 67 -6.61 -0.01 -2.30
CA ALA A 67 -6.40 -0.51 -3.66
C ALA A 67 -7.25 -1.75 -3.93
N TYR A 68 -7.34 -2.66 -2.96
CA TYR A 68 -8.21 -3.83 -3.11
C TYR A 68 -9.67 -3.41 -3.25
N GLU A 69 -10.09 -2.40 -2.48
CA GLU A 69 -11.47 -1.88 -2.59
C GLU A 69 -11.76 -1.38 -4.00
N ARG A 70 -10.84 -0.60 -4.56
CA ARG A 70 -11.03 -0.07 -5.91
C ARG A 70 -11.04 -1.16 -6.96
N MET A 71 -10.36 -2.28 -6.69
CA MET A 71 -10.37 -3.44 -7.59
C MET A 71 -11.54 -4.38 -7.33
N GLY A 72 -12.43 -4.03 -6.40
CA GLY A 72 -13.58 -4.87 -6.09
C GLY A 72 -13.26 -6.11 -5.28
N GLN A 73 -12.07 -6.20 -4.70
CA GLN A 73 -11.67 -7.38 -3.94
C GLN A 73 -11.92 -7.15 -2.46
N ARG A 74 -13.19 -7.23 -2.10
CA ARG A 74 -13.67 -6.84 -0.78
C ARG A 74 -13.07 -7.69 0.35
N ASP A 75 -12.95 -9.00 0.14
CA ASP A 75 -12.41 -9.88 1.17
C ASP A 75 -10.94 -9.58 1.45
N LYS A 76 -10.19 -9.28 0.40
CA LYS A 76 -8.78 -8.94 0.58
C LYS A 76 -8.61 -7.58 1.23
N ALA A 77 -9.50 -6.65 0.93
CA ALA A 77 -9.47 -5.35 1.59
C ALA A 77 -9.74 -5.50 3.09
N ARG A 78 -10.73 -6.32 3.44
CA ARG A 78 -11.03 -6.57 4.86
C ARG A 78 -9.82 -7.16 5.58
N GLU A 79 -9.18 -8.14 4.97
CA GLU A 79 -8.00 -8.76 5.55
C GLU A 79 -6.87 -7.74 5.73
N ALA A 80 -6.67 -6.88 4.75
CA ALA A 80 -5.63 -5.85 4.85
C ALA A 80 -5.90 -4.90 6.01
N TYR A 81 -7.15 -4.47 6.18
CA TYR A 81 -7.50 -3.63 7.32
C TYR A 81 -7.24 -4.34 8.64
N GLN A 82 -7.60 -5.63 8.74
CA GLN A 82 -7.40 -6.38 9.97
C GLN A 82 -5.92 -6.50 10.31
N ARG A 83 -5.09 -6.76 9.31
CA ARG A 83 -3.65 -6.81 9.52
C ARG A 83 -3.10 -5.44 9.92
N GLY A 84 -3.64 -4.39 9.32
CA GLY A 84 -3.27 -3.04 9.68
C GLY A 84 -3.60 -2.69 11.13
N ILE A 85 -4.76 -3.14 11.62
CA ILE A 85 -5.14 -2.92 13.00
C ILE A 85 -4.15 -3.60 13.94
N GLU A 86 -3.84 -4.86 13.69
CA GLU A 86 -2.90 -5.60 14.52
C GLU A 86 -1.52 -4.96 14.53
N THR A 87 -1.07 -4.56 13.36
CA THR A 87 0.25 -3.96 13.22
C THR A 87 0.31 -2.60 13.90
N ALA A 88 -0.71 -1.78 13.72
CA ALA A 88 -0.77 -0.46 14.33
C ALA A 88 -0.78 -0.58 15.86
N GLN A 89 -1.53 -1.52 16.39
CA GLN A 89 -1.57 -1.75 17.84
C GLN A 89 -0.21 -2.19 18.35
N ARG A 90 0.43 -3.11 17.66
CA ARG A 90 1.73 -3.64 18.07
C ARG A 90 2.79 -2.55 18.09
N HIS A 91 2.67 -1.56 17.22
CA HIS A 91 3.65 -0.48 17.14
C HIS A 91 3.22 0.79 17.88
N GLY A 92 2.15 0.72 18.65
CA GLY A 92 1.76 1.85 19.49
C GLY A 92 1.05 2.98 18.77
N HIS A 93 0.27 2.66 17.74
CA HIS A 93 -0.51 3.63 16.99
C HIS A 93 -2.01 3.39 17.15
N PRO A 94 -2.58 3.61 18.35
CA PRO A 94 -3.98 3.29 18.59
C PRO A 94 -4.95 4.12 17.74
N GLY A 95 -4.59 5.33 17.38
CA GLY A 95 -5.46 6.15 16.52
C GLY A 95 -5.62 5.55 15.14
N MET A 96 -4.52 5.06 14.56
CA MET A 96 -4.57 4.40 13.26
C MET A 96 -5.39 3.12 13.33
N ALA A 97 -5.20 2.33 14.39
CA ALA A 97 -5.98 1.10 14.58
C ALA A 97 -7.46 1.42 14.65
N GLU A 98 -7.81 2.48 15.37
CA GLU A 98 -9.21 2.86 15.52
C GLU A 98 -9.81 3.32 14.19
N GLU A 99 -9.06 4.05 13.39
CA GLU A 99 -9.54 4.46 12.08
C GLU A 99 -9.87 3.25 11.21
N TYR A 100 -9.00 2.25 11.23
CA TYR A 100 -9.25 1.04 10.44
C TYR A 100 -10.47 0.29 10.97
N ARG A 101 -10.65 0.23 12.29
CA ARG A 101 -11.83 -0.41 12.87
C ARG A 101 -13.11 0.29 12.45
N MET A 102 -13.09 1.62 12.45
CA MET A 102 -14.25 2.39 12.04
C MET A 102 -14.59 2.15 10.57
N THR A 103 -13.58 2.05 9.73
CA THR A 103 -13.80 1.76 8.32
C THR A 103 -14.45 0.38 8.15
N LEU A 104 -13.95 -0.62 8.88
CA LEU A 104 -14.53 -1.95 8.81
C LEU A 104 -15.98 -1.96 9.31
N ALA A 105 -16.25 -1.27 10.41
CA ALA A 105 -17.59 -1.22 10.96
C ALA A 105 -18.56 -0.54 10.00
N GLY A 106 -18.10 0.51 9.34
CA GLY A 106 -18.99 1.27 8.46
C GLY A 106 -19.21 0.63 7.10
N ASN A 107 -18.21 -0.07 6.58
CA ASN A 107 -18.27 -0.56 5.21
C ASN A 107 -18.38 -2.09 5.07
N TYR A 108 -18.08 -2.85 6.12
CA TYR A 108 -17.97 -4.30 6.00
C TYR A 108 -18.87 -5.07 6.94
N GLU A 109 -19.66 -4.38 7.76
CA GLU A 109 -20.60 -5.09 8.60
C GLU A 109 -21.92 -5.18 7.89
N ASP A 110 -22.57 -6.28 8.01
CA ASP A 110 -23.89 -6.46 7.37
C ASP A 110 -25.00 -6.19 8.33
#